data_ab693c44d0805796f1a5ca705fc11058
#
_entry.id   ab693c44d0805796f1a5ca705fc11058
#
_cell.length_a   1.000
_cell.length_b   1.000
_cell.length_c   1.000
_cell.angle_alpha   90.00
_cell.angle_beta   90.00
_cell.angle_gamma   90.00
#
_symmetry.space_group_name_H-M   'P 1'
#
loop_
_entity.id
_entity.type
_entity.pdbx_description
1 polymer ?
#
loop_
_entity_poly.entity_id
_entity_poly.type
_entity_poly.pdbx_seq_one_letter_code
_entity_poly.pdbx_strand_id
1 'polypeptide(L)'
;MIKHYLKVAFRNLIKYKTQSLVSIIGLAVGFTCFALSVLWIRYEMTYDNFHEGADRIYLAGSSFRLYGDGFTYNSSSFLADYLAKNCPEIEKVCRIFYDWNEKKIKNEDVEFVVRRIEVDSNFISMFNIKVLDGDNHLQLKKDEIAITENTAKRIFGKESPIGKHLILEESNEEKIIVAVVKSWEGHSLFSFDILLPFHDTNPNWGNQRCQTLFRIYPNCDIEALKQRLSEYEVQQDGHKYPNSTLIAPLSTLRSSHPREDVNVKLNHIRLFACISGLVIICGICNYLTMLITRIRMRKRELALRKVNGSSNGGLLTLLLTELVLLLILSSGIGLVLIELILLTFKRLSQINEGVSFFYIEVFVYILSLIAVTVGFASLLIRYISKRTLLSNINKKSNLHLSGWFYKSSILFQLFIGIAFVFCTLVMMKQLNFLLNTKELGIERHNVGAVVYCSENVPFKEILEQMPDVTKYLSGFQTPIPKMYFSTFRIKEWEGKTTDSEQYIDLEDETINQEYADFFGVEVLEGSMLDEKDGKNMVVINEAAVKAFGWTQPVGKKIDKLGRHYIVKGVIKNISYNAPIHPVAPAMFFLPDNTGRGGIIFKVKEGTWNVVSEKIDRKS
;
A
#
# COMPACT_ATOMS: atom_id res chain seq x y z
N MET A 1 47.54 -20.85 -12.12
CA MET A 1 47.54 -19.33 -12.06
C MET A 1 46.42 -18.80 -11.18
N ILE A 2 45.17 -19.24 -11.32
CA ILE A 2 44.01 -18.73 -10.52
C ILE A 2 44.23 -18.89 -9.00
N LYS A 3 44.67 -20.07 -8.52
CA LYS A 3 44.99 -20.28 -7.09
C LYS A 3 45.99 -19.28 -6.54
N HIS A 4 46.99 -18.88 -7.36
CA HIS A 4 47.98 -17.87 -6.95
C HIS A 4 47.32 -16.49 -6.81
N TYR A 5 46.47 -16.08 -7.77
CA TYR A 5 45.78 -14.80 -7.71
C TYR A 5 44.82 -14.72 -6.51
N LEU A 6 44.08 -15.80 -6.23
CA LEU A 6 43.20 -15.90 -5.06
C LEU A 6 43.99 -15.77 -3.74
N LYS A 7 45.13 -16.49 -3.59
CA LYS A 7 45.98 -16.39 -2.40
C LYS A 7 46.52 -14.98 -2.20
N VAL A 8 46.93 -14.31 -3.29
CA VAL A 8 47.39 -12.91 -3.22
C VAL A 8 46.25 -11.95 -2.90
N ALA A 9 45.08 -12.12 -3.51
CA ALA A 9 43.89 -11.32 -3.23
C ALA A 9 43.47 -11.42 -1.76
N PHE A 10 43.36 -12.64 -1.22
CA PHE A 10 43.01 -12.86 0.19
C PHE A 10 44.01 -12.23 1.16
N ARG A 11 45.32 -12.40 0.91
CA ARG A 11 46.37 -11.75 1.72
C ARG A 11 46.29 -10.23 1.68
N ASN A 12 45.92 -9.66 0.54
CA ASN A 12 45.75 -8.21 0.39
C ASN A 12 44.53 -7.70 1.17
N LEU A 13 43.42 -8.43 1.17
CA LEU A 13 42.24 -8.08 1.97
C LEU A 13 42.55 -8.04 3.46
N ILE A 14 43.34 -9.00 3.96
CA ILE A 14 43.76 -9.03 5.37
C ILE A 14 44.79 -7.91 5.66
N LYS A 15 45.73 -7.65 4.74
CA LYS A 15 46.73 -6.58 4.91
C LYS A 15 46.11 -5.20 5.05
N TYR A 16 45.02 -4.94 4.29
CA TYR A 16 44.30 -3.66 4.30
C TYR A 16 42.93 -3.83 4.96
N LYS A 17 42.89 -4.50 6.14
CA LYS A 17 41.65 -4.94 6.82
C LYS A 17 40.61 -3.84 7.01
N THR A 18 40.98 -2.65 7.47
CA THR A 18 40.03 -1.55 7.71
C THR A 18 39.35 -1.11 6.43
N GLN A 19 40.12 -0.90 5.35
CA GLN A 19 39.56 -0.50 4.06
C GLN A 19 38.70 -1.58 3.44
N SER A 20 39.13 -2.85 3.56
CA SER A 20 38.36 -4.00 3.07
C SER A 20 37.03 -4.14 3.84
N LEU A 21 37.07 -3.99 5.16
CA LEU A 21 35.85 -4.06 6.00
C LEU A 21 34.84 -2.97 5.65
N VAL A 22 35.28 -1.71 5.53
CA VAL A 22 34.42 -0.59 5.15
C VAL A 22 33.80 -0.81 3.76
N SER A 23 34.60 -1.30 2.79
CA SER A 23 34.08 -1.60 1.45
C SER A 23 33.09 -2.76 1.48
N ILE A 24 33.36 -3.83 2.24
CA ILE A 24 32.47 -4.99 2.36
C ILE A 24 31.13 -4.58 2.96
N ILE A 25 31.14 -3.83 4.07
CA ILE A 25 29.92 -3.38 4.73
C ILE A 25 29.13 -2.43 3.81
N GLY A 26 29.79 -1.43 3.21
CA GLY A 26 29.13 -0.49 2.33
C GLY A 26 28.48 -1.14 1.11
N LEU A 27 29.17 -2.11 0.48
CA LEU A 27 28.62 -2.87 -0.65
C LEU A 27 27.54 -3.84 -0.20
N ALA A 28 27.66 -4.48 0.98
CA ALA A 28 26.64 -5.37 1.50
C ALA A 28 25.31 -4.64 1.74
N VAL A 29 25.38 -3.47 2.39
CA VAL A 29 24.19 -2.61 2.56
C VAL A 29 23.63 -2.17 1.21
N GLY A 30 24.50 -1.75 0.27
CA GLY A 30 24.06 -1.38 -1.08
C GLY A 30 23.37 -2.52 -1.82
N PHE A 31 23.89 -3.74 -1.76
CA PHE A 31 23.27 -4.92 -2.36
C PHE A 31 21.92 -5.25 -1.73
N THR A 32 21.82 -5.18 -0.40
CA THR A 32 20.58 -5.39 0.34
C THR A 32 19.50 -4.40 -0.09
N CYS A 33 19.80 -3.11 -0.03
CA CYS A 33 18.86 -2.06 -0.42
C CYS A 33 18.41 -2.21 -1.88
N PHE A 34 19.36 -2.44 -2.79
CA PHE A 34 19.06 -2.60 -4.21
C PHE A 34 18.18 -3.81 -4.48
N ALA A 35 18.54 -4.98 -3.94
CA ALA A 35 17.80 -6.21 -4.16
C ALA A 35 16.35 -6.12 -3.67
N LEU A 36 16.14 -5.62 -2.43
CA LEU A 36 14.81 -5.43 -1.88
C LEU A 36 13.99 -4.39 -2.66
N SER A 37 14.64 -3.34 -3.15
CA SER A 37 13.94 -2.31 -3.94
C SER A 37 13.48 -2.81 -5.29
N VAL A 38 14.36 -3.50 -6.03
CA VAL A 38 14.01 -4.07 -7.34
C VAL A 38 12.93 -5.13 -7.19
N LEU A 39 13.01 -5.95 -6.14
CA LEU A 39 11.99 -6.94 -5.83
C LEU A 39 10.62 -6.29 -5.58
N TRP A 40 10.56 -5.23 -4.77
CA TRP A 40 9.31 -4.52 -4.50
C TRP A 40 8.75 -3.86 -5.75
N ILE A 41 9.60 -3.15 -6.52
CA ILE A 41 9.19 -2.53 -7.79
C ILE A 41 8.60 -3.57 -8.73
N ARG A 42 9.29 -4.70 -8.90
CA ARG A 42 8.80 -5.78 -9.77
C ARG A 42 7.48 -6.34 -9.28
N TYR A 43 7.35 -6.61 -7.98
CA TYR A 43 6.12 -7.09 -7.37
C TYR A 43 4.94 -6.16 -7.69
N GLU A 44 5.09 -4.87 -7.44
CA GLU A 44 4.03 -3.88 -7.68
C GLU A 44 3.72 -3.70 -9.19
N MET A 45 4.72 -3.82 -10.05
CA MET A 45 4.52 -3.67 -11.51
C MET A 45 3.97 -4.92 -12.19
N THR A 46 3.98 -6.07 -11.53
CA THR A 46 3.46 -7.32 -12.09
C THR A 46 2.14 -7.76 -11.48
N TYR A 47 1.51 -6.89 -10.67
CA TYR A 47 0.22 -7.16 -10.06
C TYR A 47 -0.84 -7.43 -11.14
N ASP A 48 -1.61 -8.52 -10.96
CA ASP A 48 -2.68 -8.96 -11.87
C ASP A 48 -2.27 -9.22 -13.34
N ASN A 49 -0.95 -9.20 -13.66
CA ASN A 49 -0.47 -9.41 -15.04
C ASN A 49 -0.51 -10.88 -15.51
N PHE A 50 -0.73 -11.83 -14.62
CA PHE A 50 -0.76 -13.26 -14.93
C PHE A 50 -2.10 -13.71 -15.56
N HIS A 51 -3.13 -12.87 -15.53
CA HIS A 51 -4.40 -13.17 -16.16
C HIS A 51 -4.31 -13.10 -17.68
N GLU A 52 -4.97 -14.02 -18.38
CA GLU A 52 -5.04 -13.99 -19.82
C GLU A 52 -5.77 -12.74 -20.32
N GLY A 53 -5.07 -11.91 -21.11
CA GLY A 53 -5.59 -10.63 -21.58
C GLY A 53 -5.69 -9.56 -20.49
N ALA A 54 -4.83 -9.61 -19.47
CA ALA A 54 -4.79 -8.63 -18.35
C ALA A 54 -4.68 -7.18 -18.83
N ASP A 55 -3.99 -6.95 -19.95
CA ASP A 55 -3.86 -5.64 -20.60
C ASP A 55 -5.18 -5.08 -21.16
N ARG A 56 -6.19 -5.95 -21.34
CA ARG A 56 -7.53 -5.62 -21.86
C ARG A 56 -8.61 -5.66 -20.77
N ILE A 57 -8.26 -5.95 -19.52
CA ILE A 57 -9.20 -5.98 -18.42
C ILE A 57 -9.21 -4.62 -17.70
N TYR A 58 -10.40 -4.07 -17.53
CA TYR A 58 -10.65 -2.80 -16.87
C TYR A 58 -11.65 -2.95 -15.75
N LEU A 59 -11.57 -2.07 -14.78
CA LEU A 59 -12.58 -1.91 -13.75
C LEU A 59 -13.34 -0.61 -14.00
N ALA A 60 -14.66 -0.71 -13.92
CA ALA A 60 -15.58 0.42 -13.98
C ALA A 60 -15.97 0.85 -12.57
N GLY A 61 -15.79 2.12 -12.25
CA GLY A 61 -16.10 2.68 -10.95
C GLY A 61 -16.55 4.14 -11.05
N SER A 62 -16.78 4.76 -9.91
CA SER A 62 -17.25 6.14 -9.83
C SER A 62 -16.13 7.09 -9.41
N SER A 63 -16.24 8.37 -9.79
CA SER A 63 -15.35 9.40 -9.27
C SER A 63 -15.75 9.77 -7.84
N PHE A 64 -14.76 9.88 -6.96
CA PHE A 64 -14.94 10.27 -5.57
C PHE A 64 -14.42 11.70 -5.39
N ARG A 65 -15.28 12.72 -5.53
CA ARG A 65 -14.86 14.13 -5.58
C ARG A 65 -14.34 14.69 -4.25
N LEU A 66 -14.63 14.07 -3.12
CA LEU A 66 -14.28 14.60 -1.78
C LEU A 66 -12.80 14.52 -1.43
N TYR A 67 -12.06 13.61 -2.06
CA TYR A 67 -10.65 13.37 -1.76
C TYR A 67 -9.72 13.64 -2.95
N GLY A 68 -10.09 14.57 -3.84
CA GLY A 68 -9.38 14.84 -5.09
C GLY A 68 -9.88 13.94 -6.22
N ASP A 69 -9.08 13.76 -7.27
CA ASP A 69 -9.43 12.92 -8.44
C ASP A 69 -9.43 11.41 -8.10
N GLY A 70 -9.94 11.05 -6.92
CA GLY A 70 -10.03 9.69 -6.43
C GLY A 70 -11.02 8.85 -7.24
N PHE A 71 -10.66 7.60 -7.45
CA PHE A 71 -11.45 6.60 -8.14
C PHE A 71 -11.96 5.57 -7.13
N THR A 72 -13.29 5.40 -7.01
CA THR A 72 -13.88 4.31 -6.22
C THR A 72 -14.21 3.13 -7.11
N TYR A 73 -13.84 1.94 -6.66
CA TYR A 73 -14.07 0.70 -7.42
C TYR A 73 -15.50 0.20 -7.37
N ASN A 74 -16.30 0.75 -6.45
CA ASN A 74 -17.67 0.31 -6.31
C ASN A 74 -18.55 0.90 -7.40
N SER A 75 -19.45 0.09 -7.89
CA SER A 75 -20.44 0.40 -8.91
C SER A 75 -21.80 -0.21 -8.57
N SER A 76 -22.84 0.28 -9.24
CA SER A 76 -24.14 -0.36 -9.20
C SER A 76 -24.09 -1.72 -9.89
N SER A 77 -24.85 -2.70 -9.38
CA SER A 77 -25.02 -4.01 -10.05
C SER A 77 -25.64 -3.91 -11.44
N PHE A 78 -26.40 -2.84 -11.73
CA PHE A 78 -26.96 -2.57 -13.06
C PHE A 78 -25.91 -2.15 -14.09
N LEU A 79 -24.74 -1.66 -13.64
CA LEU A 79 -23.70 -1.19 -14.55
C LEU A 79 -23.19 -2.30 -15.47
N ALA A 80 -23.03 -3.53 -14.97
CA ALA A 80 -22.57 -4.66 -15.78
C ALA A 80 -23.53 -4.95 -16.95
N ASP A 81 -24.83 -4.95 -16.68
CA ASP A 81 -25.86 -5.19 -17.71
C ASP A 81 -25.92 -4.02 -18.70
N TYR A 82 -25.75 -2.78 -18.22
CA TYR A 82 -25.67 -1.59 -19.07
C TYR A 82 -24.47 -1.67 -20.03
N LEU A 83 -23.29 -2.00 -19.52
CA LEU A 83 -22.07 -2.12 -20.30
C LEU A 83 -22.20 -3.23 -21.37
N ALA A 84 -22.67 -4.40 -20.98
CA ALA A 84 -22.87 -5.51 -21.90
C ALA A 84 -23.84 -5.18 -23.04
N LYS A 85 -24.88 -4.38 -22.76
CA LYS A 85 -25.92 -4.04 -23.73
C LYS A 85 -25.57 -2.86 -24.63
N ASN A 86 -24.87 -1.84 -24.09
CA ASN A 86 -24.69 -0.55 -24.76
C ASN A 86 -23.26 -0.30 -25.25
N CYS A 87 -22.29 -1.17 -24.92
CA CYS A 87 -20.89 -0.99 -25.28
C CYS A 87 -20.38 -2.17 -26.11
N PRO A 88 -20.46 -2.09 -27.45
CA PRO A 88 -20.07 -3.20 -28.34
C PRO A 88 -18.56 -3.51 -28.32
N GLU A 89 -17.75 -2.62 -27.77
CA GLU A 89 -16.29 -2.81 -27.58
C GLU A 89 -15.99 -3.84 -26.48
N ILE A 90 -16.97 -4.16 -25.65
CA ILE A 90 -16.79 -5.03 -24.50
C ILE A 90 -17.04 -6.48 -24.90
N GLU A 91 -16.03 -7.31 -24.68
CA GLU A 91 -16.08 -8.77 -24.95
C GLU A 91 -16.82 -9.51 -23.84
N LYS A 92 -16.50 -9.20 -22.57
CA LYS A 92 -17.08 -9.83 -21.38
C LYS A 92 -17.17 -8.82 -20.24
N VAL A 93 -18.21 -8.97 -19.42
CA VAL A 93 -18.39 -8.19 -18.18
C VAL A 93 -18.68 -9.17 -17.05
N CYS A 94 -18.14 -8.91 -15.86
CA CYS A 94 -18.50 -9.64 -14.65
C CYS A 94 -18.67 -8.70 -13.47
N ARG A 95 -19.49 -9.13 -12.53
CA ARG A 95 -19.70 -8.48 -11.22
C ARG A 95 -18.99 -9.30 -10.17
N ILE A 96 -18.31 -8.60 -9.26
CA ILE A 96 -17.76 -9.19 -8.06
C ILE A 96 -18.15 -8.34 -6.85
N PHE A 97 -18.29 -8.99 -5.70
CA PHE A 97 -18.27 -8.30 -4.41
C PHE A 97 -17.07 -8.82 -3.64
N TYR A 98 -16.05 -7.98 -3.55
CA TYR A 98 -14.84 -8.28 -2.83
C TYR A 98 -14.86 -7.61 -1.45
N ASP A 99 -14.88 -8.44 -0.41
CA ASP A 99 -14.72 -7.96 0.95
C ASP A 99 -13.23 -7.89 1.28
N TRP A 100 -12.74 -6.68 1.55
CA TRP A 100 -11.34 -6.45 1.89
C TRP A 100 -10.93 -7.03 3.24
N ASN A 101 -11.91 -7.42 4.07
CA ASN A 101 -11.68 -8.01 5.36
C ASN A 101 -11.67 -9.53 5.25
N GLU A 102 -10.75 -10.16 5.95
CA GLU A 102 -10.77 -11.60 6.13
C GLU A 102 -11.96 -12.00 7.00
N LYS A 103 -12.58 -13.13 6.71
CA LYS A 103 -13.79 -13.62 7.36
C LYS A 103 -13.53 -14.96 8.02
N LYS A 104 -14.25 -15.23 9.09
CA LYS A 104 -14.20 -16.52 9.76
C LYS A 104 -15.20 -17.49 9.15
N ILE A 105 -14.78 -18.73 9.00
CA ILE A 105 -15.61 -19.87 8.64
C ILE A 105 -15.36 -21.00 9.64
N LYS A 106 -16.36 -21.86 9.83
CA LYS A 106 -16.27 -23.03 10.70
C LYS A 106 -16.38 -24.30 9.87
N ASN A 107 -15.47 -25.23 10.16
CA ASN A 107 -15.60 -26.64 9.77
C ASN A 107 -15.71 -27.45 11.06
N GLU A 108 -16.90 -27.95 11.36
CA GLU A 108 -17.23 -28.52 12.68
C GLU A 108 -16.92 -27.50 13.81
N ASP A 109 -16.05 -27.82 14.74
CA ASP A 109 -15.67 -26.95 15.86
C ASP A 109 -14.41 -26.09 15.60
N VAL A 110 -13.81 -26.18 14.40
CA VAL A 110 -12.56 -25.47 14.09
C VAL A 110 -12.82 -24.24 13.23
N GLU A 111 -12.32 -23.10 13.67
CA GLU A 111 -12.41 -21.83 12.96
C GLU A 111 -11.21 -21.60 12.03
N PHE A 112 -11.49 -21.12 10.84
CA PHE A 112 -10.50 -20.73 9.83
C PHE A 112 -10.77 -19.32 9.33
N VAL A 113 -9.71 -18.55 9.12
CA VAL A 113 -9.77 -17.22 8.51
C VAL A 113 -9.56 -17.36 7.00
N VAL A 114 -10.45 -16.77 6.20
CA VAL A 114 -10.47 -16.88 4.74
C VAL A 114 -10.85 -15.56 4.08
N ARG A 115 -10.42 -15.39 2.83
CA ARG A 115 -10.87 -14.31 1.94
C ARG A 115 -11.97 -14.81 1.05
N ARG A 116 -13.09 -14.10 1.05
CA ARG A 116 -14.26 -14.43 0.25
C ARG A 116 -14.44 -13.44 -0.89
N ILE A 117 -14.86 -13.95 -2.02
CA ILE A 117 -15.31 -13.13 -3.14
C ILE A 117 -16.64 -13.69 -3.65
N GLU A 118 -17.64 -12.83 -3.79
CA GLU A 118 -18.87 -13.19 -4.49
C GLU A 118 -18.70 -12.87 -5.96
N VAL A 119 -19.07 -13.79 -6.83
CA VAL A 119 -18.84 -13.69 -8.29
C VAL A 119 -20.06 -14.11 -9.08
N ASP A 120 -20.27 -13.47 -10.22
CA ASP A 120 -21.22 -13.97 -11.21
C ASP A 120 -20.59 -15.05 -12.12
N SER A 121 -21.42 -15.73 -12.92
CA SER A 121 -20.97 -16.82 -13.81
C SER A 121 -19.91 -16.36 -14.83
N ASN A 122 -19.88 -15.09 -15.20
CA ASN A 122 -18.94 -14.55 -16.18
C ASN A 122 -17.51 -14.44 -15.63
N PHE A 123 -17.35 -14.28 -14.31
CA PHE A 123 -16.06 -14.22 -13.65
C PHE A 123 -15.19 -15.45 -13.97
N ILE A 124 -15.78 -16.64 -13.88
CA ILE A 124 -15.10 -17.91 -14.12
C ILE A 124 -14.46 -17.93 -15.51
N SER A 125 -15.25 -17.55 -16.52
CA SER A 125 -14.82 -17.57 -17.93
C SER A 125 -13.89 -16.40 -18.27
N MET A 126 -14.02 -15.26 -17.57
CA MET A 126 -13.20 -14.07 -17.80
C MET A 126 -11.79 -14.24 -17.27
N PHE A 127 -11.64 -14.87 -16.10
CA PHE A 127 -10.37 -15.09 -15.43
C PHE A 127 -9.79 -16.50 -15.63
N ASN A 128 -10.42 -17.32 -16.51
CA ASN A 128 -9.99 -18.69 -16.82
C ASN A 128 -9.75 -19.54 -15.55
N ILE A 129 -10.71 -19.47 -14.61
CA ILE A 129 -10.62 -20.23 -13.37
C ILE A 129 -10.64 -21.73 -13.69
N LYS A 130 -9.55 -22.42 -13.32
CA LYS A 130 -9.40 -23.84 -13.58
C LYS A 130 -9.99 -24.65 -12.43
N VAL A 131 -10.99 -25.45 -12.71
CA VAL A 131 -11.55 -26.45 -11.77
C VAL A 131 -10.63 -27.65 -11.73
N LEU A 132 -10.28 -28.11 -10.54
CA LEU A 132 -9.44 -29.28 -10.29
C LEU A 132 -10.28 -30.51 -9.91
N ASP A 133 -11.38 -30.29 -9.19
CA ASP A 133 -12.30 -31.34 -8.73
C ASP A 133 -13.70 -30.75 -8.58
N GLY A 134 -14.75 -31.56 -8.87
CA GLY A 134 -16.15 -31.18 -8.75
C GLY A 134 -16.79 -30.64 -10.03
N ASP A 135 -17.74 -29.67 -9.91
CA ASP A 135 -18.49 -29.14 -11.05
C ASP A 135 -17.65 -28.25 -11.95
N ASN A 136 -17.39 -28.71 -13.16
CA ASN A 136 -16.59 -28.00 -14.16
C ASN A 136 -17.26 -26.72 -14.71
N HIS A 137 -18.57 -26.58 -14.58
CA HIS A 137 -19.29 -25.40 -15.09
C HIS A 137 -19.33 -24.26 -14.08
N LEU A 138 -19.08 -24.53 -12.80
CA LEU A 138 -19.04 -23.54 -11.70
C LEU A 138 -20.24 -22.56 -11.72
N GLN A 139 -21.44 -23.07 -11.99
CA GLN A 139 -22.66 -22.29 -11.83
C GLN A 139 -23.13 -22.41 -10.38
N LEU A 140 -22.53 -21.64 -9.50
CA LEU A 140 -22.81 -21.69 -8.08
C LEU A 140 -24.24 -21.24 -7.78
N LYS A 141 -25.01 -22.07 -7.08
CA LYS A 141 -26.32 -21.72 -6.51
C LYS A 141 -26.10 -21.03 -5.15
N LYS A 142 -27.17 -20.48 -4.60
CA LYS A 142 -27.15 -19.70 -3.36
C LYS A 142 -26.41 -20.39 -2.21
N ASP A 143 -26.55 -21.71 -2.07
CA ASP A 143 -25.99 -22.49 -0.97
C ASP A 143 -24.70 -23.23 -1.36
N GLU A 144 -24.20 -23.02 -2.57
CA GLU A 144 -23.02 -23.67 -3.11
C GLU A 144 -21.82 -22.74 -3.09
N ILE A 145 -20.64 -23.31 -2.83
CA ILE A 145 -19.37 -22.58 -2.84
C ILE A 145 -18.29 -23.40 -3.56
N ALA A 146 -17.29 -22.69 -4.09
CA ALA A 146 -16.04 -23.29 -4.53
C ALA A 146 -14.88 -22.80 -3.65
N ILE A 147 -13.93 -23.67 -3.38
CA ILE A 147 -12.76 -23.34 -2.56
C ILE A 147 -11.47 -23.54 -3.36
N THR A 148 -10.41 -22.79 -3.00
CA THR A 148 -9.11 -23.00 -3.65
C THR A 148 -8.45 -24.30 -3.14
N GLU A 149 -7.55 -24.87 -3.95
CA GLU A 149 -6.80 -26.06 -3.56
C GLU A 149 -5.97 -25.87 -2.27
N ASN A 150 -5.45 -24.66 -2.05
CA ASN A 150 -4.71 -24.33 -0.85
C ASN A 150 -5.61 -24.35 0.39
N THR A 151 -6.81 -23.81 0.26
CA THR A 151 -7.84 -23.79 1.31
C THR A 151 -8.35 -25.20 1.57
N ALA A 152 -8.59 -25.99 0.52
CA ALA A 152 -8.96 -27.40 0.65
C ALA A 152 -7.92 -28.20 1.46
N LYS A 153 -6.64 -28.06 1.12
CA LYS A 153 -5.52 -28.70 1.86
C LYS A 153 -5.41 -28.23 3.30
N ARG A 154 -5.66 -26.94 3.55
CA ARG A 154 -5.56 -26.35 4.90
C ARG A 154 -6.68 -26.83 5.83
N ILE A 155 -7.92 -26.98 5.31
CA ILE A 155 -9.09 -27.34 6.11
C ILE A 155 -9.27 -28.84 6.19
N PHE A 156 -9.14 -29.57 5.07
CA PHE A 156 -9.48 -31.00 4.96
C PHE A 156 -8.26 -31.92 4.80
N GLY A 157 -7.05 -31.34 4.67
CA GLY A 157 -5.82 -32.11 4.51
C GLY A 157 -5.80 -32.91 3.21
N LYS A 158 -5.93 -34.25 3.30
CA LYS A 158 -5.95 -35.18 2.16
C LYS A 158 -7.34 -35.66 1.78
N GLU A 159 -8.36 -35.32 2.55
CA GLU A 159 -9.73 -35.74 2.28
C GLU A 159 -10.35 -34.89 1.17
N SER A 160 -11.25 -35.49 0.38
CA SER A 160 -12.04 -34.73 -0.61
C SER A 160 -12.97 -33.76 0.12
N PRO A 161 -12.94 -32.47 -0.25
CA PRO A 161 -13.85 -31.48 0.33
C PRO A 161 -15.22 -31.46 -0.35
N ILE A 162 -15.39 -32.12 -1.51
CA ILE A 162 -16.64 -32.06 -2.29
C ILE A 162 -17.79 -32.68 -1.50
N GLY A 163 -18.90 -31.95 -1.44
CA GLY A 163 -20.10 -32.34 -0.69
C GLY A 163 -20.03 -32.09 0.81
N LYS A 164 -18.90 -31.62 1.34
CA LYS A 164 -18.78 -31.20 2.74
C LYS A 164 -19.35 -29.79 2.93
N HIS A 165 -19.68 -29.47 4.16
CA HIS A 165 -20.32 -28.22 4.55
C HIS A 165 -19.33 -27.31 5.29
N LEU A 166 -19.45 -26.00 5.08
CA LEU A 166 -18.77 -24.97 5.85
C LEU A 166 -19.80 -23.95 6.34
N ILE A 167 -19.65 -23.48 7.55
CA ILE A 167 -20.54 -22.47 8.15
C ILE A 167 -19.86 -21.11 8.04
N LEU A 168 -20.56 -20.13 7.45
CA LEU A 168 -20.15 -18.73 7.42
C LEU A 168 -20.54 -18.10 8.76
N GLU A 169 -19.56 -17.70 9.57
CA GLU A 169 -19.83 -17.25 10.96
C GLU A 169 -20.73 -16.01 11.04
N GLU A 170 -20.62 -15.08 10.08
CA GLU A 170 -21.39 -13.84 10.10
C GLU A 170 -22.91 -14.04 9.90
N SER A 171 -23.29 -14.94 9.01
CA SER A 171 -24.70 -15.21 8.69
C SER A 171 -25.21 -16.50 9.33
N ASN A 172 -24.32 -17.27 9.93
CA ASN A 172 -24.57 -18.63 10.42
C ASN A 172 -25.19 -19.54 9.32
N GLU A 173 -24.87 -19.24 8.05
CA GLU A 173 -25.35 -20.00 6.90
C GLU A 173 -24.40 -21.16 6.60
N GLU A 174 -24.99 -22.31 6.38
CA GLU A 174 -24.28 -23.51 5.95
C GLU A 174 -24.18 -23.52 4.42
N LYS A 175 -22.97 -23.74 3.88
CA LYS A 175 -22.66 -23.76 2.45
C LYS A 175 -22.02 -25.09 2.07
N ILE A 176 -22.42 -25.64 0.92
CA ILE A 176 -21.92 -26.91 0.38
C ILE A 176 -20.77 -26.65 -0.59
N ILE A 177 -19.68 -27.37 -0.45
CA ILE A 177 -18.54 -27.29 -1.37
C ILE A 177 -18.86 -28.16 -2.60
N VAL A 178 -18.98 -27.51 -3.77
CA VAL A 178 -19.28 -28.19 -5.04
C VAL A 178 -18.08 -28.28 -5.97
N ALA A 179 -17.03 -27.46 -5.76
CA ALA A 179 -15.84 -27.51 -6.58
C ALA A 179 -14.57 -27.07 -5.81
N VAL A 180 -13.44 -27.62 -6.26
CA VAL A 180 -12.11 -27.16 -5.89
C VAL A 180 -11.48 -26.50 -7.11
N VAL A 181 -11.07 -25.26 -6.96
CA VAL A 181 -10.41 -24.48 -8.02
C VAL A 181 -8.93 -24.32 -7.78
N LYS A 182 -8.16 -24.17 -8.85
CA LYS A 182 -6.74 -23.91 -8.75
C LYS A 182 -6.52 -22.53 -8.11
N SER A 183 -5.65 -22.46 -7.10
CA SER A 183 -5.19 -21.17 -6.56
C SER A 183 -4.46 -20.39 -7.64
N TRP A 184 -4.62 -19.07 -7.66
CA TRP A 184 -3.87 -18.23 -8.59
C TRP A 184 -2.36 -18.33 -8.35
N GLU A 185 -1.59 -18.38 -9.42
CA GLU A 185 -0.13 -18.53 -9.38
C GLU A 185 0.59 -17.19 -9.13
N GLY A 186 -0.12 -16.09 -9.32
CA GLY A 186 0.39 -14.74 -9.15
C GLY A 186 -0.36 -13.94 -8.07
N HIS A 187 0.15 -12.76 -7.80
CA HIS A 187 -0.47 -11.86 -6.84
C HIS A 187 -1.53 -10.99 -7.51
N SER A 188 -2.68 -10.92 -6.86
CA SER A 188 -3.86 -10.19 -7.35
C SER A 188 -4.44 -9.29 -6.27
N LEU A 189 -5.03 -8.18 -6.72
CA LEU A 189 -5.81 -7.29 -5.86
C LEU A 189 -7.04 -8.00 -5.28
N PHE A 190 -7.64 -8.92 -6.04
CA PHE A 190 -8.84 -9.67 -5.70
C PHE A 190 -8.52 -11.13 -5.31
N SER A 191 -7.48 -11.35 -4.53
CA SER A 191 -7.12 -12.70 -4.06
C SER A 191 -8.24 -13.32 -3.21
N PHE A 192 -8.52 -14.61 -3.39
CA PHE A 192 -9.60 -15.30 -2.68
C PHE A 192 -9.20 -16.70 -2.23
N ASP A 193 -9.87 -17.18 -1.20
CA ASP A 193 -9.84 -18.55 -0.69
C ASP A 193 -11.14 -19.27 -1.05
N ILE A 194 -12.25 -18.53 -1.11
CA ILE A 194 -13.61 -19.07 -1.35
C ILE A 194 -14.33 -18.19 -2.38
N LEU A 195 -14.97 -18.84 -3.35
CA LEU A 195 -15.90 -18.25 -4.30
C LEU A 195 -17.35 -18.50 -3.85
N LEU A 196 -18.13 -17.43 -3.77
CA LEU A 196 -19.56 -17.46 -3.49
C LEU A 196 -20.34 -16.92 -4.70
N PRO A 197 -21.61 -17.31 -4.89
CA PRO A 197 -22.45 -16.71 -5.91
C PRO A 197 -22.77 -15.25 -5.57
N PHE A 198 -22.61 -14.35 -6.55
CA PHE A 198 -23.00 -12.95 -6.40
C PHE A 198 -24.51 -12.82 -6.26
N HIS A 199 -24.95 -12.14 -5.21
CA HIS A 199 -26.36 -11.85 -4.97
C HIS A 199 -26.56 -10.41 -4.51
N ASP A 200 -27.30 -9.63 -5.30
CA ASP A 200 -27.70 -8.28 -4.90
C ASP A 200 -29.12 -8.28 -4.37
N THR A 201 -29.27 -7.95 -3.10
CA THR A 201 -30.57 -7.91 -2.42
C THR A 201 -31.36 -6.62 -2.67
N ASN A 202 -30.70 -5.58 -3.16
CA ASN A 202 -31.32 -4.28 -3.42
C ASN A 202 -30.70 -3.61 -4.65
N PRO A 203 -30.92 -4.17 -5.86
CA PRO A 203 -30.34 -3.65 -7.07
C PRO A 203 -30.95 -2.29 -7.45
N ASN A 204 -30.14 -1.25 -7.51
CA ASN A 204 -30.50 0.07 -8.00
C ASN A 204 -29.25 0.87 -8.40
N TRP A 205 -29.42 1.96 -9.17
CA TRP A 205 -28.28 2.76 -9.63
C TRP A 205 -27.57 3.51 -8.51
N GLY A 206 -28.24 3.83 -7.42
CA GLY A 206 -27.66 4.54 -6.26
C GLY A 206 -26.88 3.61 -5.31
N ASN A 207 -27.10 2.29 -5.38
CA ASN A 207 -26.45 1.32 -4.53
C ASN A 207 -25.13 0.82 -5.14
N GLN A 208 -24.02 1.41 -4.76
CA GLN A 208 -22.69 1.06 -5.25
C GLN A 208 -22.08 -0.05 -4.38
N ARG A 209 -22.56 -1.27 -4.53
CA ARG A 209 -22.17 -2.40 -3.68
C ARG A 209 -21.12 -3.30 -4.32
N CYS A 210 -21.07 -3.43 -5.63
CA CYS A 210 -20.19 -4.37 -6.31
C CYS A 210 -19.09 -3.67 -7.11
N GLN A 211 -18.08 -4.43 -7.52
CA GLN A 211 -17.09 -4.02 -8.50
C GLN A 211 -17.47 -4.64 -9.85
N THR A 212 -17.45 -3.82 -10.90
CA THR A 212 -17.71 -4.26 -12.26
C THR A 212 -16.42 -4.32 -13.05
N LEU A 213 -15.99 -5.51 -13.41
CA LEU A 213 -14.84 -5.77 -14.27
C LEU A 213 -15.29 -6.10 -15.68
N PHE A 214 -14.57 -5.63 -16.68
CA PHE A 214 -14.89 -5.95 -18.07
C PHE A 214 -13.62 -6.11 -18.91
N ARG A 215 -13.70 -6.93 -19.96
CA ARG A 215 -12.64 -7.14 -20.94
C ARG A 215 -13.08 -6.59 -22.28
N ILE A 216 -12.22 -5.83 -22.95
CA ILE A 216 -12.47 -5.27 -24.27
C ILE A 216 -11.93 -6.20 -25.38
N TYR A 217 -12.53 -6.11 -26.58
CA TYR A 217 -11.97 -6.75 -27.77
C TYR A 217 -10.59 -6.18 -28.12
N PRO A 218 -9.70 -6.96 -28.78
CA PRO A 218 -8.43 -6.44 -29.27
C PRO A 218 -8.62 -5.22 -30.19
N ASN A 219 -7.73 -4.25 -30.10
CA ASN A 219 -7.69 -3.04 -30.96
C ASN A 219 -8.91 -2.09 -30.81
N CYS A 220 -9.63 -2.13 -29.71
CA CYS A 220 -10.67 -1.15 -29.42
C CYS A 220 -10.09 0.20 -28.99
N ASP A 221 -10.80 1.29 -29.34
CA ASP A 221 -10.47 2.64 -28.86
C ASP A 221 -11.00 2.84 -27.45
N ILE A 222 -10.12 2.69 -26.46
CA ILE A 222 -10.45 2.84 -25.04
C ILE A 222 -10.76 4.30 -24.68
N GLU A 223 -10.16 5.28 -25.37
CA GLU A 223 -10.40 6.67 -25.07
C GLU A 223 -11.81 7.12 -25.53
N ALA A 224 -12.27 6.61 -26.65
CA ALA A 224 -13.66 6.81 -27.09
C ALA A 224 -14.67 6.19 -26.09
N LEU A 225 -14.35 5.01 -25.55
CA LEU A 225 -15.18 4.36 -24.52
C LEU A 225 -15.18 5.18 -23.22
N LYS A 226 -14.04 5.69 -22.76
CA LYS A 226 -13.94 6.56 -21.59
C LYS A 226 -14.79 7.82 -21.74
N GLN A 227 -14.69 8.48 -22.90
CA GLN A 227 -15.46 9.69 -23.16
C GLN A 227 -16.97 9.41 -23.14
N ARG A 228 -17.42 8.31 -23.70
CA ARG A 228 -18.84 7.93 -23.70
C ARG A 228 -19.35 7.58 -22.30
N LEU A 229 -18.52 6.96 -21.47
CA LEU A 229 -18.87 6.59 -20.10
C LEU A 229 -18.69 7.74 -19.09
N SER A 230 -18.06 8.86 -19.48
CA SER A 230 -17.93 10.02 -18.60
C SER A 230 -19.24 10.76 -18.37
N GLU A 231 -20.16 10.70 -19.36
CA GLU A 231 -21.51 11.27 -19.29
C GLU A 231 -22.49 10.40 -20.06
N TYR A 232 -23.44 9.78 -19.38
CA TYR A 232 -24.50 9.00 -19.97
C TYR A 232 -25.77 9.04 -19.11
N GLU A 233 -26.92 8.73 -19.72
CA GLU A 233 -28.19 8.67 -19.02
C GLU A 233 -28.57 7.24 -18.67
N VAL A 234 -29.08 7.05 -17.46
CA VAL A 234 -29.66 5.79 -16.98
C VAL A 234 -31.12 6.01 -16.63
N GLN A 235 -31.93 5.00 -16.81
CA GLN A 235 -33.35 5.03 -16.50
C GLN A 235 -33.63 4.17 -15.26
N GLN A 236 -34.31 4.75 -14.27
CA GLN A 236 -34.81 4.05 -13.10
C GLN A 236 -36.17 4.60 -12.70
N ASP A 237 -37.12 3.75 -12.41
CA ASP A 237 -38.49 4.10 -11.99
C ASP A 237 -39.19 5.08 -12.93
N GLY A 238 -38.95 4.94 -14.25
CA GLY A 238 -39.53 5.81 -15.28
C GLY A 238 -38.84 7.17 -15.45
N HIS A 239 -37.85 7.50 -14.63
CA HIS A 239 -37.08 8.75 -14.69
C HIS A 239 -35.68 8.51 -15.27
N LYS A 240 -35.19 9.54 -15.99
CA LYS A 240 -33.82 9.56 -16.49
C LYS A 240 -32.91 10.31 -15.52
N TYR A 241 -31.74 9.73 -15.25
CA TYR A 241 -30.73 10.32 -14.39
C TYR A 241 -29.39 10.39 -15.13
N PRO A 242 -28.67 11.50 -15.03
CA PRO A 242 -27.30 11.56 -15.54
C PRO A 242 -26.40 10.67 -14.68
N ASN A 243 -25.53 9.91 -15.31
CA ASN A 243 -24.57 9.06 -14.66
C ASN A 243 -23.18 9.24 -15.27
N SER A 244 -22.16 8.89 -14.52
CA SER A 244 -20.76 8.97 -14.93
C SER A 244 -20.01 7.78 -14.38
N THR A 245 -19.23 7.13 -15.23
CA THR A 245 -18.41 5.97 -14.87
C THR A 245 -16.98 6.20 -15.33
N LEU A 246 -16.06 6.07 -14.40
CA LEU A 246 -14.63 6.07 -14.70
C LEU A 246 -14.15 4.63 -14.90
N ILE A 247 -13.19 4.45 -15.80
CA ILE A 247 -12.59 3.14 -16.03
C ILE A 247 -11.08 3.20 -15.84
N ALA A 248 -10.55 2.17 -15.21
CA ALA A 248 -9.11 2.04 -14.97
C ALA A 248 -8.62 0.64 -15.33
N PRO A 249 -7.42 0.51 -15.95
CA PRO A 249 -6.84 -0.79 -16.24
C PRO A 249 -6.60 -1.59 -14.97
N LEU A 250 -6.83 -2.90 -15.00
CA LEU A 250 -6.61 -3.80 -13.87
C LEU A 250 -5.17 -3.68 -13.33
N SER A 251 -4.18 -3.59 -14.20
CA SER A 251 -2.76 -3.47 -13.86
C SER A 251 -2.39 -2.19 -13.07
N THR A 252 -3.22 -1.14 -13.12
CA THR A 252 -2.97 0.13 -12.41
C THR A 252 -3.86 0.32 -11.18
N LEU A 253 -4.78 -0.58 -10.92
CA LEU A 253 -5.76 -0.44 -9.84
C LEU A 253 -5.09 -0.28 -8.47
N ARG A 254 -4.02 -1.03 -8.20
CA ARG A 254 -3.31 -0.96 -6.93
C ARG A 254 -2.74 0.44 -6.65
N SER A 255 -2.29 1.14 -7.68
CA SER A 255 -1.73 2.50 -7.56
C SER A 255 -2.79 3.60 -7.54
N SER A 256 -4.03 3.28 -7.89
CA SER A 256 -5.17 4.22 -7.94
C SER A 256 -6.27 3.90 -6.91
N HIS A 257 -6.06 2.90 -6.03
CA HIS A 257 -7.06 2.51 -5.04
C HIS A 257 -7.31 3.63 -4.02
N PRO A 258 -8.58 3.94 -3.67
CA PRO A 258 -8.91 5.01 -2.72
C PRO A 258 -8.50 4.68 -1.27
N ARG A 259 -8.41 3.42 -0.90
CA ARG A 259 -7.90 3.00 0.43
C ARG A 259 -6.39 3.08 0.46
N GLU A 260 -5.83 3.84 1.40
CA GLU A 260 -4.38 4.05 1.52
C GLU A 260 -3.61 2.77 1.87
N ASP A 261 -4.22 1.86 2.61
CA ASP A 261 -3.63 0.57 3.00
C ASP A 261 -3.45 -0.39 1.81
N VAL A 262 -4.22 -0.21 0.74
CA VAL A 262 -4.13 -0.99 -0.50
C VAL A 262 -3.39 -0.22 -1.60
N ASN A 263 -3.35 1.11 -1.51
CA ASN A 263 -2.80 1.98 -2.53
C ASN A 263 -1.29 2.15 -2.39
N VAL A 264 -0.53 1.53 -3.27
CA VAL A 264 0.91 1.78 -3.40
C VAL A 264 1.13 2.92 -4.39
N LYS A 265 1.34 4.13 -3.88
CA LYS A 265 1.56 5.31 -4.73
C LYS A 265 2.80 5.11 -5.60
N LEU A 266 2.65 5.16 -6.91
CA LEU A 266 3.75 5.04 -7.89
C LEU A 266 4.94 5.98 -7.57
N ASN A 267 4.65 7.14 -6.99
CA ASN A 267 5.68 8.09 -6.55
C ASN A 267 6.56 7.52 -5.42
N HIS A 268 6.01 6.74 -4.49
CA HIS A 268 6.79 6.08 -3.45
C HIS A 268 7.71 5.02 -4.03
N ILE A 269 7.22 4.23 -5.00
CA ILE A 269 8.03 3.23 -5.70
C ILE A 269 9.18 3.90 -6.46
N ARG A 270 8.90 4.99 -7.19
CA ARG A 270 9.92 5.78 -7.90
C ARG A 270 10.95 6.37 -6.94
N LEU A 271 10.50 6.96 -5.82
CA LEU A 271 11.38 7.51 -4.80
C LEU A 271 12.29 6.41 -4.21
N PHE A 272 11.73 5.26 -3.89
CA PHE A 272 12.48 4.13 -3.33
C PHE A 272 13.50 3.58 -4.34
N ALA A 273 13.14 3.50 -5.63
CA ALA A 273 14.05 3.15 -6.72
C ALA A 273 15.21 4.14 -6.84
N CYS A 274 14.94 5.45 -6.79
CA CYS A 274 15.96 6.49 -6.83
C CYS A 274 16.92 6.40 -5.63
N ILE A 275 16.38 6.25 -4.41
CA ILE A 275 17.19 6.12 -3.18
C ILE A 275 18.11 4.90 -3.29
N SER A 276 17.58 3.75 -3.71
CA SER A 276 18.35 2.52 -3.86
C SER A 276 19.43 2.63 -4.93
N GLY A 277 19.11 3.27 -6.05
CA GLY A 277 20.08 3.59 -7.08
C GLY A 277 21.23 4.48 -6.55
N LEU A 278 20.91 5.50 -5.76
CA LEU A 278 21.92 6.37 -5.13
C LEU A 278 22.80 5.61 -4.14
N VAL A 279 22.20 4.75 -3.30
CA VAL A 279 22.96 3.95 -2.31
C VAL A 279 23.94 3.01 -3.01
N ILE A 280 23.51 2.31 -4.07
CA ILE A 280 24.41 1.41 -4.80
C ILE A 280 25.52 2.17 -5.55
N ILE A 281 25.20 3.31 -6.15
CA ILE A 281 26.19 4.17 -6.80
C ILE A 281 27.23 4.65 -5.78
N CYS A 282 26.81 5.07 -4.59
CA CYS A 282 27.72 5.44 -3.50
C CYS A 282 28.62 4.27 -3.09
N GLY A 283 28.08 3.06 -2.95
CA GLY A 283 28.85 1.85 -2.64
C GLY A 283 29.91 1.54 -3.71
N ILE A 284 29.54 1.60 -4.98
CA ILE A 284 30.45 1.39 -6.11
C ILE A 284 31.53 2.49 -6.15
N CYS A 285 31.14 3.76 -6.03
CA CYS A 285 32.07 4.88 -6.01
C CYS A 285 33.06 4.78 -4.86
N ASN A 286 32.62 4.41 -3.66
CA ASN A 286 33.48 4.18 -2.51
C ASN A 286 34.53 3.10 -2.80
N TYR A 287 34.08 1.94 -3.34
CA TYR A 287 35.00 0.88 -3.74
C TYR A 287 36.01 1.32 -4.80
N LEU A 288 35.54 1.98 -5.87
CA LEU A 288 36.42 2.46 -6.95
C LEU A 288 37.47 3.47 -6.44
N THR A 289 37.08 4.35 -5.56
CA THR A 289 37.99 5.32 -4.90
C THR A 289 39.08 4.60 -4.11
N MET A 290 38.67 3.57 -3.34
CA MET A 290 39.64 2.74 -2.61
C MET A 290 40.52 1.91 -3.54
N LEU A 291 39.98 1.36 -4.63
CA LEU A 291 40.75 0.64 -5.64
C LEU A 291 41.83 1.52 -6.26
N ILE A 292 41.47 2.73 -6.66
CA ILE A 292 42.44 3.70 -7.21
C ILE A 292 43.56 4.00 -6.19
N THR A 293 43.18 4.21 -4.94
CA THR A 293 44.15 4.46 -3.85
C THR A 293 45.06 3.26 -3.65
N ARG A 294 44.57 2.03 -3.65
CA ARG A 294 45.37 0.80 -3.56
C ARG A 294 46.31 0.62 -4.74
N ILE A 295 45.88 0.90 -5.97
CA ILE A 295 46.72 0.84 -7.16
C ILE A 295 47.86 1.85 -7.02
N ARG A 296 47.61 3.07 -6.52
CA ARG A 296 48.63 4.09 -6.28
C ARG A 296 49.64 3.66 -5.22
N MET A 297 49.20 3.12 -4.09
CA MET A 297 50.07 2.64 -3.00
C MET A 297 50.97 1.48 -3.44
N ARG A 298 50.45 0.63 -4.34
CA ARG A 298 51.15 -0.58 -4.85
C ARG A 298 51.89 -0.32 -6.17
N LYS A 299 52.03 0.93 -6.59
CA LYS A 299 52.61 1.30 -7.88
C LYS A 299 54.00 0.66 -8.10
N ARG A 300 54.87 0.62 -7.08
CA ARG A 300 56.21 -0.01 -7.15
C ARG A 300 56.09 -1.53 -7.33
N GLU A 301 55.24 -2.21 -6.58
CA GLU A 301 55.01 -3.65 -6.69
C GLU A 301 54.50 -4.03 -8.11
N LEU A 302 53.51 -3.28 -8.60
CA LEU A 302 52.91 -3.51 -9.94
C LEU A 302 53.94 -3.24 -11.06
N ALA A 303 54.79 -2.22 -10.90
CA ALA A 303 55.89 -1.93 -11.84
C ALA A 303 56.93 -3.05 -11.84
N LEU A 304 57.36 -3.54 -10.67
CA LEU A 304 58.31 -4.67 -10.57
C LEU A 304 57.76 -5.93 -11.21
N ARG A 305 56.49 -6.25 -11.00
CA ARG A 305 55.84 -7.41 -11.67
C ARG A 305 55.86 -7.26 -13.19
N LYS A 306 55.68 -6.04 -13.70
CA LYS A 306 55.73 -5.77 -15.14
C LYS A 306 57.14 -5.92 -15.70
N VAL A 307 58.14 -5.43 -15.02
CA VAL A 307 59.57 -5.62 -15.38
C VAL A 307 59.92 -7.10 -15.40
N ASN A 308 59.38 -7.89 -14.46
CA ASN A 308 59.55 -9.34 -14.40
C ASN A 308 58.62 -10.13 -15.37
N GLY A 309 58.10 -9.48 -16.43
CA GLY A 309 57.40 -10.15 -17.53
C GLY A 309 55.89 -10.31 -17.34
N SER A 310 55.26 -9.74 -16.31
CA SER A 310 53.77 -9.79 -16.20
C SER A 310 53.10 -9.00 -17.30
N SER A 311 52.18 -9.64 -18.04
CA SER A 311 51.38 -8.96 -19.06
C SER A 311 50.38 -7.98 -18.43
N ASN A 312 49.91 -6.98 -19.20
CA ASN A 312 48.83 -6.09 -18.76
C ASN A 312 47.55 -6.86 -18.39
N GLY A 313 47.27 -7.97 -19.10
CA GLY A 313 46.17 -8.88 -18.77
C GLY A 313 46.33 -9.57 -17.40
N GLY A 314 47.56 -10.02 -17.07
CA GLY A 314 47.85 -10.62 -15.76
C GLY A 314 47.66 -9.67 -14.57
N LEU A 315 48.04 -8.40 -14.74
CA LEU A 315 47.79 -7.36 -13.72
C LEU A 315 46.28 -7.04 -13.60
N LEU A 316 45.57 -6.93 -14.71
CA LEU A 316 44.12 -6.75 -14.72
C LEU A 316 43.41 -7.92 -14.00
N THR A 317 43.77 -9.16 -14.32
CA THR A 317 43.19 -10.36 -13.69
C THR A 317 43.46 -10.37 -12.18
N LEU A 318 44.64 -9.98 -11.72
CA LEU A 318 44.95 -9.90 -10.30
C LEU A 318 44.01 -8.91 -9.56
N LEU A 319 43.81 -7.70 -10.13
CA LEU A 319 42.96 -6.66 -9.52
C LEU A 319 41.48 -7.06 -9.59
N LEU A 320 41.03 -7.66 -10.69
CA LEU A 320 39.67 -8.17 -10.82
C LEU A 320 39.41 -9.35 -9.87
N THR A 321 40.37 -10.24 -9.64
CA THR A 321 40.21 -11.32 -8.65
C THR A 321 40.04 -10.76 -7.25
N GLU A 322 40.77 -9.70 -6.87
CA GLU A 322 40.62 -9.02 -5.59
C GLU A 322 39.21 -8.40 -5.46
N LEU A 323 38.72 -7.75 -6.51
CA LEU A 323 37.35 -7.20 -6.60
C LEU A 323 36.30 -8.29 -6.44
N VAL A 324 36.37 -9.34 -7.25
CA VAL A 324 35.38 -10.44 -7.25
C VAL A 324 35.30 -11.09 -5.88
N LEU A 325 36.45 -11.34 -5.24
CA LEU A 325 36.47 -11.91 -3.87
C LEU A 325 35.76 -11.00 -2.87
N LEU A 326 36.00 -9.68 -2.95
CA LEU A 326 35.36 -8.71 -2.10
C LEU A 326 33.85 -8.62 -2.36
N LEU A 327 33.42 -8.65 -3.63
CA LEU A 327 31.98 -8.67 -4.00
C LEU A 327 31.27 -9.92 -3.50
N ILE A 328 31.91 -11.09 -3.60
CA ILE A 328 31.37 -12.35 -3.06
C ILE A 328 31.18 -12.27 -1.53
N LEU A 329 32.19 -11.75 -0.81
CA LEU A 329 32.07 -11.57 0.65
C LEU A 329 30.97 -10.56 1.00
N SER A 330 30.90 -9.45 0.25
CA SER A 330 29.83 -8.44 0.45
C SER A 330 28.45 -9.00 0.14
N SER A 331 28.30 -9.80 -0.91
CA SER A 331 27.01 -10.43 -1.25
C SER A 331 26.57 -11.46 -0.20
N GLY A 332 27.52 -12.22 0.36
CA GLY A 332 27.22 -13.14 1.46
C GLY A 332 26.69 -12.42 2.70
N ILE A 333 27.32 -11.32 3.10
CA ILE A 333 26.82 -10.47 4.21
C ILE A 333 25.50 -9.82 3.82
N GLY A 334 25.36 -9.35 2.56
CA GLY A 334 24.10 -8.79 2.07
C GLY A 334 22.92 -9.77 2.16
N LEU A 335 23.12 -11.04 1.81
CA LEU A 335 22.11 -12.08 1.96
C LEU A 335 21.72 -12.30 3.44
N VAL A 336 22.67 -12.29 4.36
CA VAL A 336 22.37 -12.35 5.81
C VAL A 336 21.56 -11.14 6.26
N LEU A 337 21.91 -9.93 5.79
CA LEU A 337 21.14 -8.72 6.12
C LEU A 337 19.72 -8.78 5.54
N ILE A 338 19.54 -9.30 4.32
CA ILE A 338 18.21 -9.50 3.72
C ILE A 338 17.37 -10.42 4.60
N GLU A 339 17.92 -11.57 5.05
CA GLU A 339 17.22 -12.52 5.91
C GLU A 339 16.75 -11.86 7.22
N LEU A 340 17.62 -11.09 7.86
CA LEU A 340 17.29 -10.39 9.11
C LEU A 340 16.17 -9.36 8.96
N ILE A 341 16.09 -8.72 7.78
CA ILE A 341 15.14 -7.62 7.52
C ILE A 341 13.86 -8.13 6.82
N LEU A 342 13.89 -9.34 6.24
CA LEU A 342 12.86 -9.86 5.35
C LEU A 342 11.45 -9.81 5.95
N LEU A 343 11.27 -10.22 7.20
CA LEU A 343 9.96 -10.20 7.87
C LEU A 343 9.41 -8.78 8.02
N THR A 344 10.26 -7.85 8.43
CA THR A 344 9.89 -6.43 8.56
C THR A 344 9.60 -5.82 7.18
N PHE A 345 10.42 -6.16 6.19
CA PHE A 345 10.23 -5.71 4.81
C PHE A 345 8.89 -6.21 4.24
N LYS A 346 8.54 -7.49 4.42
CA LYS A 346 7.25 -8.04 3.99
C LYS A 346 6.06 -7.30 4.60
N ARG A 347 6.12 -6.99 5.89
CA ARG A 347 5.05 -6.23 6.57
C ARG A 347 4.91 -4.82 6.01
N LEU A 348 6.03 -4.13 5.77
CA LEU A 348 6.03 -2.75 5.24
C LEU A 348 5.64 -2.68 3.76
N SER A 349 6.08 -3.66 2.96
CA SER A 349 5.80 -3.72 1.51
C SER A 349 4.46 -4.37 1.18
N GLN A 350 3.75 -4.93 2.17
CA GLN A 350 2.49 -5.67 1.99
C GLN A 350 2.59 -6.84 0.99
N ILE A 351 3.78 -7.46 0.89
CA ILE A 351 4.01 -8.61 0.01
C ILE A 351 3.55 -9.88 0.72
N ASN A 352 2.62 -10.61 0.14
CA ASN A 352 1.99 -11.80 0.72
C ASN A 352 2.61 -13.13 0.26
N GLU A 353 3.51 -13.13 -0.75
CA GLU A 353 4.16 -14.35 -1.24
C GLU A 353 5.04 -15.05 -0.21
N GLY A 354 5.21 -16.35 -0.43
CA GLY A 354 6.08 -17.19 0.40
C GLY A 354 7.55 -16.77 0.33
N VAL A 355 8.32 -17.13 1.37
CA VAL A 355 9.74 -16.75 1.51
C VAL A 355 10.60 -17.29 0.35
N SER A 356 10.26 -18.47 -0.18
CA SER A 356 11.00 -19.11 -1.28
C SER A 356 11.03 -18.31 -2.57
N PHE A 357 9.97 -17.53 -2.85
CA PHE A 357 9.89 -16.63 -4.00
C PHE A 357 11.02 -15.59 -4.00
N PHE A 358 11.37 -15.06 -2.85
CA PHE A 358 12.35 -13.99 -2.72
C PHE A 358 13.80 -14.43 -2.98
N TYR A 359 14.18 -15.66 -2.61
CA TYR A 359 15.58 -16.06 -2.67
C TYR A 359 16.13 -16.15 -4.09
N ILE A 360 15.38 -16.72 -5.01
CA ILE A 360 15.81 -16.88 -6.40
C ILE A 360 15.99 -15.52 -7.05
N GLU A 361 15.01 -14.62 -6.87
CA GLU A 361 15.07 -13.29 -7.46
C GLU A 361 16.19 -12.43 -6.88
N VAL A 362 16.32 -12.40 -5.56
CA VAL A 362 17.40 -11.68 -4.87
C VAL A 362 18.76 -12.17 -5.36
N PHE A 363 18.93 -13.48 -5.52
CA PHE A 363 20.18 -14.04 -6.02
C PHE A 363 20.49 -13.56 -7.45
N VAL A 364 19.50 -13.56 -8.34
CA VAL A 364 19.65 -13.06 -9.72
C VAL A 364 20.00 -11.57 -9.72
N TYR A 365 19.36 -10.75 -8.89
CA TYR A 365 19.66 -9.32 -8.81
C TYR A 365 21.06 -9.04 -8.28
N ILE A 366 21.50 -9.73 -7.25
CA ILE A 366 22.86 -9.59 -6.72
C ILE A 366 23.88 -10.03 -7.78
N LEU A 367 23.63 -11.13 -8.48
CA LEU A 367 24.53 -11.62 -9.52
C LEU A 367 24.64 -10.64 -10.70
N SER A 368 23.51 -10.08 -11.14
CA SER A 368 23.51 -9.06 -12.21
C SER A 368 24.27 -7.81 -11.80
N LEU A 369 24.12 -7.36 -10.56
CA LEU A 369 24.83 -6.20 -10.03
C LEU A 369 26.34 -6.45 -9.89
N ILE A 370 26.75 -7.66 -9.49
CA ILE A 370 28.15 -8.08 -9.50
C ILE A 370 28.72 -8.01 -10.91
N ALA A 371 27.99 -8.55 -11.90
CA ALA A 371 28.44 -8.55 -13.31
C ALA A 371 28.63 -7.12 -13.84
N VAL A 372 27.68 -6.22 -13.59
CA VAL A 372 27.76 -4.80 -13.95
C VAL A 372 28.95 -4.12 -13.26
N THR A 373 29.14 -4.35 -11.97
CA THR A 373 30.23 -3.75 -11.18
C THR A 373 31.60 -4.22 -11.68
N VAL A 374 31.77 -5.50 -11.97
CA VAL A 374 33.00 -6.09 -12.53
C VAL A 374 33.26 -5.55 -13.94
N GLY A 375 32.24 -5.45 -14.78
CA GLY A 375 32.32 -4.86 -16.12
C GLY A 375 32.83 -3.42 -16.06
N PHE A 376 32.20 -2.59 -15.25
CA PHE A 376 32.59 -1.17 -15.09
C PHE A 376 34.01 -1.03 -14.50
N ALA A 377 34.34 -1.78 -13.46
CA ALA A 377 35.67 -1.79 -12.86
C ALA A 377 36.75 -2.24 -13.86
N SER A 378 36.45 -3.24 -14.70
CA SER A 378 37.39 -3.73 -15.71
C SER A 378 37.76 -2.64 -16.73
N LEU A 379 36.76 -1.85 -17.18
CA LEU A 379 36.98 -0.70 -18.07
C LEU A 379 37.84 0.37 -17.39
N LEU A 380 37.56 0.69 -16.13
CA LEU A 380 38.30 1.69 -15.37
C LEU A 380 39.74 1.25 -15.13
N ILE A 381 39.95 0.00 -14.74
CA ILE A 381 41.31 -0.55 -14.50
C ILE A 381 42.11 -0.55 -15.80
N ARG A 382 41.51 -0.95 -16.92
CA ARG A 382 42.17 -0.89 -18.25
C ARG A 382 42.57 0.53 -18.62
N TYR A 383 41.68 1.51 -18.39
CA TYR A 383 41.94 2.91 -18.65
C TYR A 383 43.12 3.43 -17.81
N ILE A 384 43.12 3.17 -16.50
CA ILE A 384 44.19 3.58 -15.58
C ILE A 384 45.50 2.87 -15.93
N SER A 385 45.48 1.55 -16.19
CA SER A 385 46.66 0.77 -16.53
C SER A 385 47.36 1.26 -17.79
N LYS A 386 46.61 1.58 -18.85
CA LYS A 386 47.16 2.13 -20.09
C LYS A 386 47.88 3.47 -19.86
N ARG A 387 47.31 4.37 -19.08
CA ARG A 387 47.88 5.70 -18.83
C ARG A 387 49.06 5.68 -17.83
N THR A 388 48.95 4.92 -16.75
CA THR A 388 49.97 4.90 -15.67
C THR A 388 51.27 4.21 -16.11
N LEU A 389 51.19 3.27 -17.05
CA LEU A 389 52.34 2.52 -17.52
C LEU A 389 53.15 3.25 -18.61
N LEU A 390 52.49 4.10 -19.40
CA LEU A 390 53.15 4.94 -20.41
C LEU A 390 53.82 6.19 -19.80
N SER A 391 53.30 6.69 -18.67
CA SER A 391 53.80 7.94 -18.04
C SER A 391 54.95 7.76 -17.06
N ASN A 392 55.29 6.52 -16.69
CA ASN A 392 56.40 6.23 -15.78
C ASN A 392 57.80 6.33 -16.43
N ILE A 393 57.88 6.46 -17.74
CA ILE A 393 59.10 6.66 -18.51
C ILE A 393 59.48 8.17 -18.50
N ASN A 394 58.50 9.06 -18.37
CA ASN A 394 58.74 10.51 -18.29
C ASN A 394 58.29 11.07 -16.94
N LYS A 395 59.18 11.69 -16.22
CA LYS A 395 59.16 12.18 -14.83
C LYS A 395 58.03 13.17 -14.44
N LYS A 396 57.12 13.56 -15.32
CA LYS A 396 56.07 14.55 -15.04
C LYS A 396 54.75 14.22 -15.79
N SER A 397 53.95 13.29 -15.32
CA SER A 397 52.56 13.31 -15.69
C SER A 397 51.68 13.39 -14.44
N ASN A 398 51.16 14.57 -14.20
CA ASN A 398 50.11 14.81 -13.24
C ASN A 398 48.88 14.00 -13.66
N LEU A 399 48.51 12.98 -12.91
CA LEU A 399 47.23 12.26 -13.03
C LEU A 399 46.06 13.18 -12.57
N HIS A 400 45.89 14.30 -13.31
CA HIS A 400 44.87 15.30 -12.98
C HIS A 400 43.45 14.69 -12.94
N LEU A 401 43.13 13.79 -13.89
CA LEU A 401 41.82 13.13 -13.94
C LEU A 401 41.55 12.26 -12.70
N SER A 402 42.58 11.55 -12.22
CA SER A 402 42.44 10.66 -11.06
C SER A 402 42.27 11.44 -9.74
N GLY A 403 42.86 12.66 -9.67
CA GLY A 403 42.67 13.54 -8.51
C GLY A 403 41.29 14.19 -8.47
N TRP A 404 40.82 14.62 -9.64
CA TRP A 404 39.46 15.20 -9.77
C TRP A 404 38.35 14.16 -9.47
N PHE A 405 38.44 12.98 -10.06
CA PHE A 405 37.48 11.88 -9.79
C PHE A 405 37.42 11.53 -8.30
N TYR A 406 38.57 11.43 -7.64
CA TYR A 406 38.66 11.17 -6.20
C TYR A 406 37.95 12.25 -5.37
N LYS A 407 38.24 13.53 -5.62
CA LYS A 407 37.64 14.65 -4.92
C LYS A 407 36.13 14.72 -5.17
N SER A 408 35.72 14.61 -6.43
CA SER A 408 34.29 14.63 -6.82
C SER A 408 33.49 13.45 -6.23
N SER A 409 34.07 12.25 -6.20
CA SER A 409 33.45 11.07 -5.59
C SER A 409 33.23 11.26 -4.08
N ILE A 410 34.21 11.80 -3.36
CA ILE A 410 34.06 12.08 -1.91
C ILE A 410 33.01 13.17 -1.67
N LEU A 411 33.06 14.27 -2.44
CA LEU A 411 32.06 15.34 -2.31
C LEU A 411 30.66 14.85 -2.59
N PHE A 412 30.49 14.04 -3.62
CA PHE A 412 29.18 13.43 -3.97
C PHE A 412 28.67 12.53 -2.84
N GLN A 413 29.53 11.65 -2.29
CA GLN A 413 29.13 10.77 -1.19
C GLN A 413 28.80 11.55 0.08
N LEU A 414 29.57 12.58 0.40
CA LEU A 414 29.31 13.44 1.55
C LEU A 414 27.98 14.19 1.39
N PHE A 415 27.73 14.74 0.19
CA PHE A 415 26.49 15.44 -0.11
C PHE A 415 25.28 14.51 0.06
N ILE A 416 25.33 13.29 -0.51
CA ILE A 416 24.24 12.31 -0.37
C ILE A 416 24.07 11.89 1.10
N GLY A 417 25.17 11.64 1.83
CA GLY A 417 25.11 11.28 3.25
C GLY A 417 24.43 12.37 4.09
N ILE A 418 24.81 13.62 3.89
CA ILE A 418 24.20 14.77 4.57
C ILE A 418 22.72 14.89 4.19
N ALA A 419 22.35 14.74 2.91
CA ALA A 419 20.97 14.80 2.46
C ALA A 419 20.12 13.70 3.11
N PHE A 420 20.60 12.46 3.20
CA PHE A 420 19.87 11.38 3.87
C PHE A 420 19.69 11.63 5.36
N VAL A 421 20.72 12.08 6.07
CA VAL A 421 20.60 12.44 7.50
C VAL A 421 19.57 13.56 7.68
N PHE A 422 19.64 14.60 6.86
CA PHE A 422 18.69 15.70 6.90
C PHE A 422 17.24 15.22 6.65
N CYS A 423 17.01 14.45 5.58
CA CYS A 423 15.68 13.89 5.28
C CYS A 423 15.17 13.02 6.44
N THR A 424 16.03 12.17 7.03
CA THR A 424 15.65 11.32 8.16
C THR A 424 15.23 12.15 9.38
N LEU A 425 16.00 13.20 9.70
CA LEU A 425 15.67 14.10 10.83
C LEU A 425 14.34 14.85 10.57
N VAL A 426 14.10 15.30 9.34
CA VAL A 426 12.84 15.94 8.96
C VAL A 426 11.68 14.96 9.10
N MET A 427 11.82 13.72 8.59
CA MET A 427 10.78 12.69 8.72
C MET A 427 10.51 12.34 10.17
N MET A 428 11.54 12.19 11.01
CA MET A 428 11.37 11.95 12.45
C MET A 428 10.63 13.11 13.13
N LYS A 429 10.96 14.35 12.78
CA LYS A 429 10.27 15.54 13.30
C LYS A 429 8.82 15.59 12.86
N GLN A 430 8.53 15.28 11.58
CA GLN A 430 7.16 15.20 11.06
C GLN A 430 6.37 14.10 11.76
N LEU A 431 6.94 12.90 11.92
CA LEU A 431 6.29 11.81 12.64
C LEU A 431 5.98 12.19 14.09
N ASN A 432 6.95 12.76 14.79
CA ASN A 432 6.74 13.22 16.16
C ASN A 432 5.65 14.31 16.26
N PHE A 433 5.62 15.24 15.29
CA PHE A 433 4.55 16.23 15.19
C PHE A 433 3.19 15.55 15.01
N LEU A 434 3.06 14.63 14.04
CA LEU A 434 1.81 13.92 13.75
C LEU A 434 1.30 13.09 14.94
N LEU A 435 2.20 12.50 15.71
CA LEU A 435 1.83 11.69 16.88
C LEU A 435 1.42 12.51 18.10
N ASN A 436 2.04 13.67 18.29
CA ASN A 436 1.94 14.43 19.55
C ASN A 436 1.21 15.77 19.44
N THR A 437 0.83 16.21 18.23
CA THR A 437 0.18 17.50 18.07
C THR A 437 -1.31 17.44 18.40
N LYS A 438 -1.80 18.51 19.07
CA LYS A 438 -3.23 18.77 19.26
C LYS A 438 -3.84 19.60 18.12
N GLU A 439 -3.02 20.07 17.18
CA GLU A 439 -3.49 20.91 16.06
C GLU A 439 -4.36 20.15 15.06
N LEU A 440 -4.34 18.82 15.12
CA LEU A 440 -5.20 17.95 14.30
C LEU A 440 -6.66 17.88 14.80
N GLY A 441 -6.99 18.62 15.87
CA GLY A 441 -8.36 18.78 16.39
C GLY A 441 -8.81 17.70 17.37
N ILE A 442 -8.05 16.62 17.57
CA ILE A 442 -8.35 15.54 18.50
C ILE A 442 -7.10 14.98 19.19
N GLU A 443 -7.25 14.51 20.42
CA GLU A 443 -6.23 13.76 21.13
C GLU A 443 -6.20 12.31 20.65
N ARG A 444 -5.04 11.87 20.15
CA ARG A 444 -4.84 10.53 19.56
C ARG A 444 -3.97 9.61 20.41
N HIS A 445 -3.37 10.14 21.47
CA HIS A 445 -2.38 9.40 22.25
C HIS A 445 -3.06 8.35 23.13
N ASN A 446 -2.52 7.12 23.12
CA ASN A 446 -3.02 5.98 23.88
C ASN A 446 -4.50 5.60 23.60
N VAL A 447 -5.00 5.87 22.40
CA VAL A 447 -6.35 5.53 21.96
C VAL A 447 -6.32 4.31 21.06
N GLY A 448 -7.17 3.34 21.35
CA GLY A 448 -7.41 2.16 20.55
C GLY A 448 -8.87 2.02 20.17
N ALA A 449 -9.14 1.16 19.19
CA ALA A 449 -10.50 0.87 18.78
C ALA A 449 -10.67 -0.59 18.38
N VAL A 450 -11.81 -1.15 18.74
CA VAL A 450 -12.33 -2.40 18.19
C VAL A 450 -13.42 -2.02 17.18
N VAL A 451 -13.13 -2.21 15.90
CA VAL A 451 -13.94 -1.62 14.82
C VAL A 451 -15.24 -2.37 14.57
N TYR A 452 -15.20 -3.69 14.67
CA TYR A 452 -16.38 -4.55 14.54
C TYR A 452 -16.51 -5.39 15.80
N CYS A 453 -17.48 -5.07 16.63
CA CYS A 453 -17.87 -5.92 17.73
C CYS A 453 -19.00 -6.83 17.24
N SER A 454 -18.80 -8.14 17.28
CA SER A 454 -19.93 -9.07 17.21
C SER A 454 -20.85 -8.78 18.40
N GLU A 455 -22.15 -8.73 18.19
CA GLU A 455 -23.12 -8.55 19.26
C GLU A 455 -22.99 -9.61 20.38
N ASN A 456 -22.34 -10.73 20.05
CA ASN A 456 -22.11 -11.85 20.97
C ASN A 456 -20.89 -11.71 21.87
N VAL A 457 -20.00 -10.73 21.63
CA VAL A 457 -18.79 -10.53 22.45
C VAL A 457 -18.98 -9.32 23.36
N PRO A 458 -19.02 -9.51 24.69
CA PRO A 458 -19.23 -8.42 25.64
C PRO A 458 -17.94 -7.58 25.84
N PHE A 459 -17.49 -6.92 24.77
CA PHE A 459 -16.26 -6.10 24.81
C PHE A 459 -16.33 -4.97 25.84
N LYS A 460 -17.50 -4.42 26.08
CA LYS A 460 -17.70 -3.38 27.08
C LYS A 460 -17.32 -3.90 28.47
N GLU A 461 -17.84 -5.04 28.86
CA GLU A 461 -17.57 -5.69 30.15
C GLU A 461 -16.09 -6.13 30.25
N ILE A 462 -15.49 -6.53 29.14
CA ILE A 462 -14.07 -6.87 29.08
C ILE A 462 -13.21 -5.64 29.35
N LEU A 463 -13.52 -4.50 28.74
CA LEU A 463 -12.78 -3.24 28.93
C LEU A 463 -12.95 -2.67 30.34
N GLU A 464 -14.16 -2.76 30.93
CA GLU A 464 -14.46 -2.33 32.31
C GLU A 464 -13.65 -3.12 33.34
N GLN A 465 -13.33 -4.38 33.07
CA GLN A 465 -12.51 -5.22 33.95
C GLN A 465 -11.00 -4.98 33.80
N MET A 466 -10.56 -4.15 32.84
CA MET A 466 -9.15 -3.85 32.62
C MET A 466 -8.73 -2.58 33.37
N PRO A 467 -7.89 -2.67 34.43
CA PRO A 467 -7.50 -1.50 35.24
C PRO A 467 -6.64 -0.50 34.47
N ASP A 468 -6.11 -0.90 33.31
CA ASP A 468 -5.27 -0.08 32.45
C ASP A 468 -6.09 0.70 31.41
N VAL A 469 -7.38 0.41 31.24
CA VAL A 469 -8.32 1.19 30.43
C VAL A 469 -8.87 2.33 31.29
N THR A 470 -8.72 3.57 30.82
CA THR A 470 -9.14 4.77 31.58
C THR A 470 -10.52 5.26 31.18
N LYS A 471 -10.87 5.18 29.92
CA LYS A 471 -12.17 5.59 29.36
C LYS A 471 -12.48 4.74 28.13
N TYR A 472 -13.75 4.57 27.81
CA TYR A 472 -14.20 3.99 26.53
C TYR A 472 -15.44 4.73 26.01
N LEU A 473 -15.66 4.63 24.68
CA LEU A 473 -16.83 5.11 23.96
C LEU A 473 -17.40 3.96 23.12
N SER A 474 -18.70 3.79 23.11
CA SER A 474 -19.38 2.81 22.26
C SER A 474 -20.36 3.49 21.29
N GLY A 475 -20.56 2.91 20.11
CA GLY A 475 -21.52 3.41 19.12
C GLY A 475 -20.98 4.51 18.20
N PHE A 476 -19.70 4.87 18.31
CA PHE A 476 -19.06 5.83 17.43
C PHE A 476 -18.16 5.16 16.39
N GLN A 477 -18.04 5.78 15.23
CA GLN A 477 -17.02 5.40 14.27
C GLN A 477 -15.64 5.88 14.75
N THR A 478 -14.61 5.08 14.44
CA THR A 478 -13.24 5.48 14.74
C THR A 478 -12.88 6.70 13.91
N PRO A 479 -12.35 7.76 14.51
CA PRO A 479 -11.95 8.94 13.76
C PRO A 479 -10.71 8.68 12.89
N ILE A 480 -9.89 7.64 13.21
CA ILE A 480 -8.63 7.35 12.50
C ILE A 480 -8.31 5.86 12.60
N PRO A 481 -8.19 5.16 11.48
CA PRO A 481 -8.64 5.61 10.14
C PRO A 481 -10.16 5.69 10.07
N LYS A 482 -10.66 6.73 9.42
CA LYS A 482 -12.09 6.83 9.16
C LYS A 482 -12.46 5.81 8.09
N MET A 483 -13.32 4.87 8.41
CA MET A 483 -13.64 3.75 7.51
C MET A 483 -14.76 4.07 6.52
N TYR A 484 -15.68 4.95 6.89
CA TYR A 484 -16.81 5.33 6.06
C TYR A 484 -16.95 6.84 6.00
N PHE A 485 -17.09 7.34 4.78
CA PHE A 485 -17.37 8.73 4.52
C PHE A 485 -18.77 8.82 3.93
N SER A 486 -19.66 9.48 4.62
CA SER A 486 -20.95 9.87 4.10
C SER A 486 -20.89 11.34 3.76
N THR A 487 -21.42 11.73 2.62
CA THR A 487 -21.44 13.11 2.16
C THR A 487 -22.78 13.44 1.59
N PHE A 488 -23.14 14.67 1.73
CA PHE A 488 -24.38 15.19 1.16
C PHE A 488 -24.18 16.59 0.63
N ARG A 489 -25.02 16.96 -0.33
CA ARG A 489 -24.98 18.24 -1.00
C ARG A 489 -26.02 19.18 -0.41
N ILE A 490 -25.56 20.35 0.04
CA ILE A 490 -26.42 21.46 0.47
C ILE A 490 -26.60 22.42 -0.69
N LYS A 491 -27.85 22.68 -1.05
CA LYS A 491 -28.25 23.63 -2.08
C LYS A 491 -28.80 24.92 -1.50
N GLU A 492 -29.36 24.89 -0.27
CA GLU A 492 -30.01 26.03 0.37
C GLU A 492 -29.49 26.20 1.81
N TRP A 493 -29.10 27.42 2.13
CA TRP A 493 -28.67 27.83 3.46
C TRP A 493 -28.94 29.30 3.71
N GLU A 494 -29.04 29.71 4.96
CA GLU A 494 -29.28 31.10 5.32
C GLU A 494 -28.16 32.04 4.85
N GLY A 495 -28.50 33.05 4.09
CA GLY A 495 -27.56 34.01 3.48
C GLY A 495 -27.06 33.62 2.10
N LYS A 496 -27.56 32.54 1.49
CA LYS A 496 -27.30 32.25 0.08
C LYS A 496 -28.05 33.22 -0.82
N THR A 497 -27.38 33.72 -1.86
CA THR A 497 -28.01 34.58 -2.89
C THR A 497 -28.89 33.72 -3.81
N THR A 498 -30.12 34.10 -4.04
CA THR A 498 -31.20 33.29 -4.66
C THR A 498 -30.91 32.84 -6.10
N ASP A 499 -29.94 33.48 -6.79
CA ASP A 499 -29.62 33.22 -8.22
C ASP A 499 -28.34 32.38 -8.43
N SER A 500 -27.73 31.84 -7.38
CA SER A 500 -26.50 31.07 -7.55
C SER A 500 -26.78 29.58 -7.62
N GLU A 501 -26.28 28.89 -8.67
CA GLU A 501 -26.25 27.43 -8.77
C GLU A 501 -25.21 26.80 -7.80
N GLN A 502 -24.68 27.58 -6.86
CA GLN A 502 -23.68 27.11 -5.90
C GLN A 502 -24.27 26.08 -4.96
N TYR A 503 -23.49 25.08 -4.69
CA TYR A 503 -23.76 24.05 -3.68
C TYR A 503 -22.51 23.80 -2.82
N ILE A 504 -22.70 23.27 -1.64
CA ILE A 504 -21.62 22.88 -0.73
C ILE A 504 -21.78 21.40 -0.41
N ASP A 505 -20.73 20.62 -0.67
CA ASP A 505 -20.67 19.23 -0.25
C ASP A 505 -20.13 19.18 1.18
N LEU A 506 -20.89 18.58 2.11
CA LEU A 506 -20.55 18.43 3.53
C LEU A 506 -20.35 16.96 3.87
N GLU A 507 -19.40 16.67 4.74
CA GLU A 507 -19.30 15.36 5.38
C GLU A 507 -20.38 15.21 6.44
N ASP A 508 -20.96 14.01 6.52
CA ASP A 508 -21.98 13.61 7.50
C ASP A 508 -21.31 12.85 8.66
N GLU A 509 -21.33 13.42 9.84
CA GLU A 509 -20.64 12.90 11.02
C GLU A 509 -21.56 12.85 12.23
N THR A 510 -21.17 12.05 13.20
CA THR A 510 -21.87 11.99 14.48
C THR A 510 -20.95 12.40 15.63
N ILE A 511 -21.46 13.26 16.50
CA ILE A 511 -20.74 13.74 17.68
C ILE A 511 -21.73 14.05 18.82
N ASN A 512 -21.27 13.87 20.05
CA ASN A 512 -21.96 14.34 21.25
C ASN A 512 -20.94 14.90 22.26
N GLN A 513 -21.41 15.34 23.41
CA GLN A 513 -20.54 15.86 24.45
C GLN A 513 -19.53 14.81 24.96
N GLU A 514 -19.94 13.55 25.10
CA GLU A 514 -19.06 12.46 25.55
C GLU A 514 -17.90 12.22 24.60
N TYR A 515 -18.18 12.24 23.28
CA TYR A 515 -17.14 12.14 22.25
C TYR A 515 -16.17 13.34 22.31
N ALA A 516 -16.70 14.55 22.48
CA ALA A 516 -15.88 15.75 22.58
C ALA A 516 -14.95 15.71 23.81
N ASP A 517 -15.45 15.27 24.95
CA ASP A 517 -14.68 15.13 26.20
C ASP A 517 -13.64 13.99 26.11
N PHE A 518 -13.95 12.95 25.37
CA PHE A 518 -13.03 11.82 25.17
C PHE A 518 -11.83 12.21 24.31
N PHE A 519 -12.07 12.91 23.20
CA PHE A 519 -11.05 13.29 22.23
C PHE A 519 -10.48 14.70 22.45
N GLY A 520 -11.00 15.46 23.41
CA GLY A 520 -10.59 16.83 23.69
C GLY A 520 -10.94 17.78 22.54
N VAL A 521 -12.11 17.62 21.92
CA VAL A 521 -12.57 18.46 20.82
C VAL A 521 -12.85 19.88 21.33
N GLU A 522 -12.24 20.87 20.68
CA GLU A 522 -12.37 22.29 21.04
C GLU A 522 -13.62 22.89 20.40
N VAL A 523 -14.54 23.43 21.23
CA VAL A 523 -15.69 24.21 20.78
C VAL A 523 -15.26 25.67 20.68
N LEU A 524 -15.37 26.25 19.48
CA LEU A 524 -14.94 27.61 19.20
C LEU A 524 -16.06 28.62 19.46
N GLU A 525 -17.31 28.25 19.12
CA GLU A 525 -18.47 29.11 19.26
C GLU A 525 -19.72 28.28 19.58
N GLY A 526 -20.61 28.78 20.43
CA GLY A 526 -21.82 28.07 20.84
C GLY A 526 -21.58 26.94 21.85
N SER A 527 -22.22 25.79 21.66
CA SER A 527 -22.09 24.62 22.53
C SER A 527 -22.18 23.32 21.75
N MET A 528 -21.67 22.23 22.36
CA MET A 528 -21.76 20.88 21.81
C MET A 528 -23.21 20.34 21.85
N LEU A 529 -23.48 19.32 21.03
CA LEU A 529 -24.75 18.60 21.04
C LEU A 529 -24.90 17.78 22.32
N ASP A 530 -26.07 17.83 22.93
CA ASP A 530 -26.48 17.05 24.08
C ASP A 530 -27.70 16.19 23.72
N GLU A 531 -27.92 15.08 24.40
CA GLU A 531 -29.06 14.17 24.21
C GLU A 531 -30.42 14.85 24.33
N LYS A 532 -30.48 16.00 25.02
CA LYS A 532 -31.69 16.83 25.19
C LYS A 532 -32.01 17.69 23.96
N ASP A 533 -31.05 17.81 23.04
CA ASP A 533 -31.26 18.63 21.86
C ASP A 533 -32.20 17.94 20.87
N GLY A 534 -32.97 18.75 20.16
CA GLY A 534 -33.80 18.25 19.08
C GLY A 534 -32.96 17.67 17.93
N LYS A 535 -33.46 16.68 17.24
CA LYS A 535 -32.81 16.04 16.07
C LYS A 535 -32.50 17.01 14.91
N ASN A 536 -32.93 18.25 14.99
CA ASN A 536 -32.66 19.32 14.05
C ASN A 536 -31.52 20.27 14.48
N MET A 537 -30.89 20.01 15.62
CA MET A 537 -29.70 20.76 16.04
C MET A 537 -28.44 20.07 15.51
N VAL A 538 -27.48 20.89 15.04
CA VAL A 538 -26.23 20.42 14.47
C VAL A 538 -25.05 21.26 14.94
N VAL A 539 -23.88 20.65 14.90
CA VAL A 539 -22.60 21.34 15.05
C VAL A 539 -21.87 21.28 13.71
N ILE A 540 -21.11 22.30 13.38
CA ILE A 540 -20.32 22.37 12.15
C ILE A 540 -18.85 22.65 12.47
N ASN A 541 -17.93 22.33 11.54
CA ASN A 541 -16.53 22.69 11.71
C ASN A 541 -16.18 24.05 11.08
N GLU A 542 -14.98 24.57 11.37
CA GLU A 542 -14.48 25.83 10.79
C GLU A 542 -14.50 25.83 9.25
N ALA A 543 -14.19 24.67 8.63
CA ALA A 543 -14.20 24.53 7.19
C ALA A 543 -15.60 24.75 6.60
N ALA A 544 -16.65 24.28 7.29
CA ALA A 544 -18.03 24.52 6.88
C ALA A 544 -18.43 25.99 7.09
N VAL A 545 -18.03 26.64 8.18
CA VAL A 545 -18.26 28.09 8.40
C VAL A 545 -17.67 28.89 7.24
N LYS A 546 -16.43 28.54 6.84
CA LYS A 546 -15.76 29.19 5.70
C LYS A 546 -16.46 28.92 4.37
N ALA A 547 -16.93 27.69 4.15
CA ALA A 547 -17.63 27.30 2.93
C ALA A 547 -18.98 28.02 2.79
N PHE A 548 -19.71 28.22 3.89
CA PHE A 548 -20.96 29.00 3.92
C PHE A 548 -20.73 30.51 3.85
N GLY A 549 -19.51 30.98 4.09
CA GLY A 549 -19.19 32.44 4.12
C GLY A 549 -19.75 33.13 5.37
N TRP A 550 -19.98 32.42 6.47
CA TRP A 550 -20.59 33.01 7.67
C TRP A 550 -19.54 33.63 8.60
N THR A 551 -19.91 34.73 9.22
CA THR A 551 -19.17 35.38 10.32
C THR A 551 -19.77 35.06 11.69
N GLN A 552 -21.06 34.80 11.75
CA GLN A 552 -21.83 34.40 12.94
C GLN A 552 -22.64 33.15 12.59
N PRO A 553 -22.10 31.97 12.72
CA PRO A 553 -22.72 30.71 12.28
C PRO A 553 -23.79 30.19 13.24
N VAL A 554 -23.67 30.46 14.56
CA VAL A 554 -24.58 29.92 15.57
C VAL A 554 -26.00 30.50 15.37
N GLY A 555 -27.00 29.62 15.39
CA GLY A 555 -28.41 29.97 15.13
C GLY A 555 -28.83 29.98 13.67
N LYS A 556 -27.88 29.92 12.73
CA LYS A 556 -28.17 29.89 11.29
C LYS A 556 -28.79 28.55 10.85
N LYS A 557 -29.56 28.64 9.75
CA LYS A 557 -30.32 27.50 9.21
C LYS A 557 -29.67 26.92 7.96
N ILE A 558 -29.67 25.59 7.89
CA ILE A 558 -29.20 24.78 6.76
C ILE A 558 -30.35 23.89 6.32
N ASP A 559 -30.67 23.84 5.03
CA ASP A 559 -31.63 22.88 4.46
C ASP A 559 -30.89 21.63 3.95
N LYS A 560 -31.24 20.47 4.48
CA LYS A 560 -30.79 19.16 4.00
C LYS A 560 -32.01 18.34 3.57
N LEU A 561 -32.25 18.24 2.26
CA LEU A 561 -33.35 17.44 1.70
C LEU A 561 -34.73 17.84 2.25
N GLY A 562 -35.01 19.14 2.37
CA GLY A 562 -36.27 19.67 2.89
C GLY A 562 -36.41 19.63 4.41
N ARG A 563 -35.34 19.28 5.13
CA ARG A 563 -35.26 19.37 6.60
C ARG A 563 -34.38 20.53 6.99
N HIS A 564 -34.89 21.39 7.86
CA HIS A 564 -34.15 22.54 8.38
C HIS A 564 -33.38 22.17 9.64
N TYR A 565 -32.07 22.39 9.58
CA TYR A 565 -31.16 22.21 10.71
C TYR A 565 -30.70 23.57 11.22
N ILE A 566 -30.49 23.68 12.54
CA ILE A 566 -30.04 24.90 13.19
C ILE A 566 -28.64 24.65 13.77
N VAL A 567 -27.70 25.53 13.45
CA VAL A 567 -26.33 25.43 13.97
C VAL A 567 -26.33 25.81 15.45
N LYS A 568 -25.99 24.87 16.32
CA LYS A 568 -25.85 25.05 17.77
C LYS A 568 -24.45 25.49 18.17
N GLY A 569 -23.45 25.02 17.45
CA GLY A 569 -22.06 25.37 17.76
C GLY A 569 -21.11 25.13 16.60
N VAL A 570 -19.91 25.61 16.78
CA VAL A 570 -18.79 25.44 15.86
C VAL A 570 -17.63 24.79 16.59
N ILE A 571 -17.06 23.73 16.00
CA ILE A 571 -15.88 23.05 16.52
C ILE A 571 -14.67 23.32 15.63
N LYS A 572 -13.50 23.21 16.22
CA LYS A 572 -12.24 23.23 15.51
C LYS A 572 -12.20 22.11 14.46
N ASN A 573 -11.51 22.34 13.36
CA ASN A 573 -11.33 21.35 12.31
C ASN A 573 -10.70 20.06 12.87
N ILE A 574 -11.31 18.92 12.57
CA ILE A 574 -10.78 17.60 12.90
C ILE A 574 -10.18 17.00 11.62
N SER A 575 -8.90 16.66 11.66
CA SER A 575 -8.22 16.03 10.54
C SER A 575 -8.35 14.51 10.64
N TYR A 576 -9.31 13.94 9.93
CA TYR A 576 -9.52 12.47 9.85
C TYR A 576 -8.57 11.79 8.87
N ASN A 577 -8.09 12.56 7.90
CA ASN A 577 -7.21 12.10 6.82
C ASN A 577 -5.75 12.50 7.06
N ALA A 578 -4.88 12.06 6.13
CA ALA A 578 -3.50 12.54 6.10
C ALA A 578 -3.49 14.08 6.00
N PRO A 579 -2.65 14.79 6.78
CA PRO A 579 -2.63 16.27 6.84
C PRO A 579 -2.26 16.96 5.53
N ILE A 580 -1.94 16.22 4.48
CA ILE A 580 -1.70 16.74 3.12
C ILE A 580 -3.00 17.16 2.42
N HIS A 581 -4.15 16.73 2.92
CA HIS A 581 -5.46 17.12 2.39
C HIS A 581 -6.08 18.21 3.28
N PRO A 582 -6.72 19.22 2.69
CA PRO A 582 -7.48 20.18 3.47
C PRO A 582 -8.62 19.47 4.20
N VAL A 583 -8.95 19.95 5.39
CA VAL A 583 -10.10 19.42 6.13
C VAL A 583 -11.38 19.79 5.39
N ALA A 584 -12.20 18.79 5.12
CA ALA A 584 -13.46 18.98 4.44
C ALA A 584 -14.49 19.71 5.33
N PRO A 585 -15.41 20.50 4.75
CA PRO A 585 -16.57 21.00 5.46
C PRO A 585 -17.41 19.84 6.00
N ALA A 586 -17.76 19.86 7.28
CA ALA A 586 -18.49 18.79 7.95
C ALA A 586 -19.64 19.32 8.80
N MET A 587 -20.70 18.53 8.88
CA MET A 587 -21.87 18.76 9.71
C MET A 587 -22.10 17.57 10.61
N PHE A 588 -22.17 17.81 11.89
CA PHE A 588 -22.21 16.80 12.94
C PHE A 588 -23.61 16.71 13.55
N PHE A 589 -24.08 15.49 13.68
CA PHE A 589 -25.39 15.14 14.22
C PHE A 589 -25.25 14.36 15.54
N LEU A 590 -26.32 14.31 16.32
CA LEU A 590 -26.38 13.35 17.41
C LEU A 590 -26.39 11.91 16.85
N PRO A 591 -25.66 10.97 17.50
CA PRO A 591 -25.70 9.58 17.09
C PRO A 591 -27.10 9.01 17.27
N ASP A 592 -27.59 8.31 16.24
CA ASP A 592 -28.78 7.46 16.40
C ASP A 592 -28.36 6.23 17.23
N ASN A 593 -29.12 5.92 18.29
CA ASN A 593 -28.87 4.77 19.18
C ASN A 593 -29.06 3.39 18.47
N THR A 594 -28.57 3.27 17.24
CA THR A 594 -28.72 2.06 16.43
C THR A 594 -27.67 0.99 16.71
N GLY A 595 -26.77 1.20 17.70
CA GLY A 595 -25.72 0.23 18.05
C GLY A 595 -24.67 -0.03 16.96
N ARG A 596 -24.72 0.69 15.83
CA ARG A 596 -23.77 0.56 14.72
C ARG A 596 -22.52 1.38 15.02
N GLY A 597 -21.51 0.75 15.56
CA GLY A 597 -20.22 1.38 15.82
C GLY A 597 -19.29 0.43 16.54
N GLY A 598 -17.99 0.73 16.50
CA GLY A 598 -17.01 0.02 17.30
C GLY A 598 -16.98 0.54 18.74
N ILE A 599 -16.07 0.00 19.51
CA ILE A 599 -15.71 0.51 20.84
C ILE A 599 -14.35 1.19 20.73
N ILE A 600 -14.29 2.45 21.15
CA ILE A 600 -13.05 3.22 21.21
C ILE A 600 -12.66 3.29 22.69
N PHE A 601 -11.40 3.10 23.01
CA PHE A 601 -10.93 3.09 24.39
C PHE A 601 -9.59 3.81 24.55
N LYS A 602 -9.35 4.36 25.74
CA LYS A 602 -8.12 5.05 26.11
C LYS A 602 -7.40 4.27 27.19
N VAL A 603 -6.10 4.02 27.01
CA VAL A 603 -5.29 3.27 27.96
C VAL A 603 -4.29 4.18 28.68
N LYS A 604 -3.80 3.73 29.84
CA LYS A 604 -2.71 4.40 30.56
C LYS A 604 -1.44 4.37 29.72
N GLU A 605 -0.62 5.39 29.89
CA GLU A 605 0.66 5.49 29.21
C GLU A 605 1.56 4.26 29.51
N GLY A 606 2.14 3.68 28.47
CA GLY A 606 3.03 2.51 28.58
C GLY A 606 2.32 1.16 28.73
N THR A 607 0.98 1.08 28.81
CA THR A 607 0.25 -0.20 28.99
C THR A 607 -0.32 -0.78 27.70
N TRP A 608 -0.10 -0.10 26.56
CA TRP A 608 -0.68 -0.48 25.27
C TRP A 608 -0.49 -1.95 24.91
N ASN A 609 0.76 -2.45 24.97
CA ASN A 609 1.07 -3.83 24.59
C ASN A 609 0.34 -4.87 25.46
N VAL A 610 0.17 -4.58 26.74
CA VAL A 610 -0.52 -5.48 27.67
C VAL A 610 -2.02 -5.53 27.38
N VAL A 611 -2.61 -4.37 27.08
CA VAL A 611 -4.05 -4.27 26.81
C VAL A 611 -4.37 -4.86 25.44
N SER A 612 -3.59 -4.56 24.40
CA SER A 612 -3.79 -5.11 23.04
C SER A 612 -3.70 -6.64 23.04
N GLU A 613 -2.68 -7.22 23.69
CA GLU A 613 -2.54 -8.67 23.78
C GLU A 613 -3.72 -9.35 24.53
N LYS A 614 -4.26 -8.69 25.55
CA LYS A 614 -5.44 -9.22 26.26
C LYS A 614 -6.72 -9.13 25.41
N ILE A 615 -6.87 -8.08 24.61
CA ILE A 615 -8.00 -7.92 23.68
C ILE A 615 -7.89 -8.96 22.57
N ASP A 616 -6.74 -9.09 21.94
CA ASP A 616 -6.49 -10.07 20.84
C ASP A 616 -6.74 -11.53 21.28
N ARG A 617 -6.49 -11.86 22.55
CA ARG A 617 -6.77 -13.21 23.08
C ARG A 617 -8.26 -13.46 23.36
N LYS A 618 -9.07 -12.41 23.46
CA LYS A 618 -10.50 -12.50 23.79
C LYS A 618 -11.41 -12.18 22.60
N SER A 619 -10.84 -11.63 21.50
CA SER A 619 -11.48 -11.44 20.20
C SER A 619 -11.34 -12.67 19.33
#